data_06b5b7042c1b31c645875057c48dcc76
#
_entry.id   06b5b7042c1b31c645875057c48dcc76
#
_cell.length_a   1.000
_cell.length_b   1.000
_cell.length_c   1.000
_cell.angle_alpha   90.00
_cell.angle_beta   90.00
_cell.angle_gamma   90.00
#
_symmetry.space_group_name_H-M   'P 1'
#
loop_
_entity.id
_entity.type
_entity.pdbx_description
1 polymer ?
#
loop_
_entity_poly.entity_id
_entity_poly.type
_entity_poly.pdbx_seq_one_letter_code
_entity_poly.pdbx_strand_id
1 'polypeptide(L)'
;MISNTMKVSLGMAIGAIGVVATPAGAAALDPTFGSAGTTSTAFGGYGAAARVVIQPDGRIVSAGQNALGDFALARYTTSGALDTSFNGTGMVTTTLSGSCSGQARALALQADGKIVVAGASCPNFTATRNFTIVRYNADGSLDTSFGSSGKATVNFYAGASEAYAVAIQGGSIWVAGYAGSGFALARLTGSGTLDYSFGSGTGTVTSTVGTSSALANSLAIQADGKPVLAGYASSGGTVFALTRYTTTGALDTTFGTGGKVLTNVGGTFTGNSAVATSLAIQSDGNIVAAGYANSASGGYYRMAAVRYTSAGALDSYFGSGTGKVLTAIGSGNAIGSDVAIDATGGIIVGGYSSAGSYRQLTLNRYDPYGNQDYSFGPVATAVGSANAAVQGLAIQSDGKIVVAGYGNSPVTFVVARYQ
;
A
#
# COMPACT_ATOMS: atom_id res chain seq x y z
N MET A 1 -14.33 17.23 -18.02
CA MET A 1 -14.54 16.15 -17.05
C MET A 1 -13.18 15.82 -16.44
N ILE A 2 -13.02 16.09 -15.17
CA ILE A 2 -11.73 16.00 -14.47
C ILE A 2 -11.54 14.55 -14.06
N SER A 3 -10.51 13.93 -14.57
CA SER A 3 -10.12 12.56 -14.25
C SER A 3 -9.45 12.54 -12.86
N ASN A 4 -10.15 12.02 -11.86
CA ASN A 4 -9.55 11.73 -10.56
C ASN A 4 -8.96 10.33 -10.57
N THR A 5 -7.66 10.26 -10.77
CA THR A 5 -6.92 9.02 -10.58
C THR A 5 -6.60 8.89 -9.09
N MET A 6 -7.21 7.94 -8.43
CA MET A 6 -7.01 7.72 -7.00
C MET A 6 -6.45 6.35 -6.72
N LYS A 7 -5.36 6.35 -5.98
CA LYS A 7 -4.99 5.18 -5.20
C LYS A 7 -5.89 5.14 -3.97
N VAL A 8 -6.83 4.21 -3.92
CA VAL A 8 -7.85 4.14 -2.86
C VAL A 8 -7.35 3.44 -1.59
N SER A 9 -6.09 3.16 -1.48
CA SER A 9 -5.43 2.96 -0.19
C SER A 9 -5.07 4.28 0.49
N LEU A 10 -5.36 5.41 -0.19
CA LEU A 10 -5.15 6.78 0.26
C LEU A 10 -6.52 7.46 0.30
N GLY A 11 -6.92 7.98 1.43
CA GLY A 11 -8.16 8.74 1.59
C GLY A 11 -8.26 9.90 0.60
N MET A 12 -9.45 10.12 0.05
CA MET A 12 -9.77 11.15 -0.91
C MET A 12 -9.45 12.56 -0.41
N ALA A 13 -8.73 13.34 -1.23
CA ALA A 13 -8.86 14.79 -1.24
C ALA A 13 -9.54 15.20 -2.54
N ILE A 14 -10.74 15.79 -2.46
CA ILE A 14 -11.43 16.41 -3.59
C ILE A 14 -10.98 17.88 -3.65
N GLY A 15 -10.13 18.20 -4.61
CA GLY A 15 -9.78 19.57 -4.94
C GLY A 15 -9.47 19.68 -6.43
N ALA A 16 -10.33 20.38 -7.18
CA ALA A 16 -10.08 20.67 -8.58
C ALA A 16 -8.99 21.74 -8.70
N ILE A 17 -7.80 21.38 -9.17
CA ILE A 17 -6.75 22.33 -9.55
C ILE A 17 -6.22 21.92 -10.92
N GLY A 18 -6.05 22.90 -11.80
CA GLY A 18 -5.57 22.74 -13.16
C GLY A 18 -4.25 21.97 -13.23
N VAL A 19 -4.20 20.97 -14.10
CA VAL A 19 -3.02 20.16 -14.35
C VAL A 19 -2.03 20.97 -15.18
N VAL A 20 -0.91 21.33 -14.60
CA VAL A 20 0.28 21.72 -15.36
C VAL A 20 1.05 20.45 -15.65
N ALA A 21 1.08 20.02 -16.90
CA ALA A 21 1.90 18.89 -17.32
C ALA A 21 3.37 19.26 -17.17
N THR A 22 4.10 18.55 -16.31
CA THR A 22 5.57 18.62 -16.29
C THR A 22 6.12 17.87 -17.50
N PRO A 23 7.18 18.37 -18.16
CA PRO A 23 7.81 17.65 -19.25
C PRO A 23 8.39 16.33 -18.73
N ALA A 24 8.22 15.25 -19.51
CA ALA A 24 8.79 13.95 -19.24
C ALA A 24 10.33 14.05 -19.25
N GLY A 25 10.93 14.09 -18.08
CA GLY A 25 12.37 13.98 -17.86
C GLY A 25 12.65 12.77 -16.99
N ALA A 26 13.87 12.25 -17.02
CA ALA A 26 14.28 11.16 -16.11
C ALA A 26 13.99 11.59 -14.67
N ALA A 27 13.29 10.71 -13.91
CA ALA A 27 12.98 11.03 -12.53
C ALA A 27 14.27 11.18 -11.71
N ALA A 28 14.43 12.33 -11.10
CA ALA A 28 15.59 12.65 -10.26
C ALA A 28 15.11 13.02 -8.85
N LEU A 29 15.96 12.81 -7.87
CA LEU A 29 15.70 13.32 -6.52
C LEU A 29 15.48 14.83 -6.59
N ASP A 30 14.46 15.33 -5.90
CA ASP A 30 14.18 16.76 -5.76
C ASP A 30 15.16 17.40 -4.75
N PRO A 31 16.15 18.17 -5.20
CA PRO A 31 17.18 18.71 -4.30
C PRO A 31 16.62 19.71 -3.27
N THR A 32 15.40 20.18 -3.44
CA THR A 32 14.72 21.10 -2.51
C THR A 32 14.04 20.37 -1.34
N PHE A 33 14.10 19.03 -1.32
CA PHE A 33 13.48 18.22 -0.28
C PHE A 33 14.55 17.60 0.64
N GLY A 34 14.44 17.88 1.93
CA GLY A 34 15.36 17.34 2.94
C GLY A 34 16.83 17.62 2.65
N SER A 35 17.64 16.57 2.67
CA SER A 35 19.04 16.63 2.26
C SER A 35 19.17 15.97 0.89
N ALA A 36 19.34 16.78 -0.15
CA ALA A 36 19.49 16.33 -1.53
C ALA A 36 18.39 15.33 -1.98
N GLY A 37 17.13 15.62 -1.65
CA GLY A 37 15.98 14.84 -2.06
C GLY A 37 15.54 13.75 -1.08
N THR A 38 16.21 13.61 0.06
CA THR A 38 15.91 12.57 1.05
C THR A 38 15.83 13.14 2.47
N THR A 39 15.06 12.50 3.33
CA THR A 39 15.07 12.73 4.77
C THR A 39 15.00 11.41 5.51
N SER A 40 15.66 11.35 6.67
CA SER A 40 15.69 10.15 7.52
C SER A 40 15.25 10.49 8.93
N THR A 41 14.46 9.62 9.55
CA THR A 41 13.94 9.81 10.89
C THR A 41 14.16 8.55 11.73
N ALA A 42 14.86 8.72 12.86
CA ALA A 42 15.11 7.64 13.81
C ALA A 42 14.09 7.67 14.95
N PHE A 43 13.58 6.51 15.31
CA PHE A 43 12.67 6.29 16.44
C PHE A 43 13.36 5.58 17.62
N GLY A 44 14.57 6.04 17.99
CA GLY A 44 15.32 5.45 19.08
C GLY A 44 15.98 4.11 18.75
N GLY A 45 16.33 3.87 17.48
CA GLY A 45 16.92 2.63 16.99
C GLY A 45 16.33 2.23 15.64
N TYR A 46 16.05 0.93 15.46
CA TYR A 46 15.39 0.43 14.24
C TYR A 46 14.03 1.11 14.03
N GLY A 47 13.78 1.52 12.79
CA GLY A 47 12.47 2.03 12.38
C GLY A 47 12.27 1.81 10.87
N ALA A 48 11.10 1.36 10.47
CA ALA A 48 10.78 1.13 9.06
C ALA A 48 9.41 1.72 8.74
N ALA A 49 9.37 2.65 7.80
CA ALA A 49 8.12 3.16 7.25
C ALA A 49 7.47 2.11 6.35
N ALA A 50 6.16 1.96 6.48
CA ALA A 50 5.37 1.03 5.68
C ALA A 50 4.52 1.76 4.63
N ARG A 51 4.07 2.99 4.90
CA ARG A 51 3.20 3.76 4.01
C ARG A 51 3.45 5.26 4.14
N VAL A 52 3.01 5.99 3.12
CA VAL A 52 3.06 7.46 3.07
C VAL A 52 1.75 8.00 2.49
N VAL A 53 1.32 9.14 2.99
CA VAL A 53 0.19 9.91 2.48
C VAL A 53 0.56 11.39 2.41
N ILE A 54 -0.05 12.12 1.48
CA ILE A 54 0.08 13.56 1.36
C ILE A 54 -1.20 14.21 1.92
N GLN A 55 -1.05 15.12 2.87
CA GLN A 55 -2.16 15.92 3.39
C GLN A 55 -2.59 17.00 2.39
N PRO A 56 -3.82 17.54 2.50
CA PRO A 56 -4.29 18.58 1.56
C PRO A 56 -3.42 19.84 1.51
N ASP A 57 -2.68 20.12 2.57
CA ASP A 57 -1.75 21.25 2.68
C ASP A 57 -0.34 20.92 2.15
N GLY A 58 -0.16 19.73 1.57
CA GLY A 58 1.12 19.26 1.02
C GLY A 58 2.08 18.64 2.04
N ARG A 59 1.74 18.66 3.34
CA ARG A 59 2.53 17.94 4.35
C ARG A 59 2.49 16.44 4.11
N ILE A 60 3.55 15.75 4.53
CA ILE A 60 3.75 14.33 4.27
C ILE A 60 3.68 13.58 5.61
N VAL A 61 2.77 12.61 5.71
CA VAL A 61 2.70 11.71 6.86
C VAL A 61 3.18 10.34 6.44
N SER A 62 4.15 9.80 7.17
CA SER A 62 4.61 8.42 7.02
C SER A 62 4.33 7.62 8.28
N ALA A 63 3.86 6.39 8.12
CA ALA A 63 3.60 5.47 9.22
C ALA A 63 4.31 4.14 9.03
N GLY A 64 4.67 3.52 10.14
CA GLY A 64 5.36 2.23 10.20
C GLY A 64 5.57 1.80 11.65
N GLN A 65 6.71 1.20 11.94
CA GLN A 65 7.01 0.67 13.27
C GLN A 65 8.41 1.08 13.74
N ASN A 66 8.58 1.15 15.07
CA ASN A 66 9.88 1.28 15.72
C ASN A 66 10.45 -0.10 16.11
N ALA A 67 11.61 -0.12 16.76
CA ALA A 67 12.30 -1.34 17.22
C ALA A 67 11.48 -2.17 18.23
N LEU A 68 10.59 -1.53 18.98
CA LEU A 68 9.74 -2.18 19.97
C LEU A 68 8.46 -2.77 19.36
N GLY A 69 8.23 -2.48 18.08
CA GLY A 69 7.00 -2.86 17.41
C GLY A 69 5.81 -1.94 17.75
N ASP A 70 6.08 -0.71 18.25
CA ASP A 70 5.03 0.29 18.39
C ASP A 70 4.66 0.87 17.02
N PHE A 71 3.44 1.35 16.89
CA PHE A 71 3.07 2.16 15.73
C PHE A 71 3.82 3.48 15.79
N ALA A 72 4.55 3.80 14.74
CA ALA A 72 5.38 5.00 14.65
C ALA A 72 4.91 5.85 13.46
N LEU A 73 4.72 7.15 13.68
CA LEU A 73 4.36 8.11 12.64
C LEU A 73 5.36 9.27 12.67
N ALA A 74 5.68 9.77 11.49
CA ALA A 74 6.41 11.03 11.33
C ALA A 74 5.66 11.91 10.33
N ARG A 75 5.55 13.20 10.63
CA ARG A 75 5.06 14.20 9.69
C ARG A 75 6.19 15.13 9.27
N TYR A 76 6.21 15.39 7.98
CA TYR A 76 7.19 16.27 7.36
C TYR A 76 6.50 17.47 6.71
N THR A 77 7.19 18.60 6.73
CA THR A 77 6.81 19.77 5.95
C THR A 77 6.95 19.47 4.46
N THR A 78 6.46 20.38 3.61
CA THR A 78 6.63 20.30 2.16
C THR A 78 8.10 20.33 1.71
N SER A 79 9.01 20.82 2.55
CA SER A 79 10.46 20.79 2.31
C SER A 79 11.19 19.57 2.88
N GLY A 80 10.49 18.65 3.53
CA GLY A 80 11.07 17.41 4.09
C GLY A 80 11.64 17.52 5.51
N ALA A 81 11.55 18.68 6.17
CA ALA A 81 11.89 18.79 7.60
C ALA A 81 10.79 18.17 8.46
N LEU A 82 11.13 17.63 9.64
CA LEU A 82 10.13 17.23 10.62
C LEU A 82 9.24 18.42 11.00
N ASP A 83 7.93 18.20 10.95
CA ASP A 83 6.94 19.21 11.30
C ASP A 83 6.65 19.18 12.81
N THR A 84 7.30 20.03 13.57
CA THR A 84 7.17 20.07 15.03
C THR A 84 5.77 20.45 15.53
N SER A 85 4.89 20.96 14.66
CA SER A 85 3.47 21.14 15.01
C SER A 85 2.70 19.82 15.13
N PHE A 86 3.30 18.70 14.70
CA PHE A 86 2.76 17.36 14.86
C PHE A 86 3.31 16.76 16.16
N ASN A 87 2.45 16.63 17.16
CA ASN A 87 2.78 16.09 18.49
C ASN A 87 3.99 16.78 19.18
N GLY A 88 4.26 18.06 18.85
CA GLY A 88 5.35 18.84 19.42
C GLY A 88 6.74 18.50 18.89
N THR A 89 6.93 17.35 18.24
CA THR A 89 8.24 16.84 17.78
C THR A 89 8.30 16.47 16.30
N GLY A 90 7.15 16.42 15.62
CA GLY A 90 7.04 15.83 14.29
C GLY A 90 6.89 14.31 14.29
N MET A 91 6.88 13.69 15.47
CA MET A 91 6.93 12.23 15.63
C MET A 91 5.92 11.76 16.68
N VAL A 92 5.33 10.59 16.44
CA VAL A 92 4.42 9.90 17.38
C VAL A 92 4.80 8.45 17.46
N THR A 93 4.81 7.91 18.67
CA THR A 93 4.83 6.46 18.92
C THR A 93 3.60 6.07 19.72
N THR A 94 2.96 4.97 19.37
CA THR A 94 1.81 4.44 20.10
C THR A 94 2.08 2.99 20.45
N THR A 95 2.28 2.77 21.73
CA THR A 95 2.45 1.42 22.27
C THR A 95 1.12 0.70 22.23
N LEU A 96 1.15 -0.49 21.65
CA LEU A 96 0.01 -1.40 21.64
C LEU A 96 0.23 -2.44 22.73
N SER A 97 -0.68 -2.46 23.70
CA SER A 97 -0.61 -3.44 24.80
C SER A 97 -0.71 -4.86 24.24
N GLY A 98 0.16 -5.75 24.70
CA GLY A 98 0.12 -7.16 24.30
C GLY A 98 1.48 -7.86 24.37
N SER A 99 1.48 -9.15 24.11
CA SER A 99 2.66 -10.01 24.19
C SER A 99 3.47 -10.10 22.90
N CYS A 100 2.98 -9.54 21.81
CA CYS A 100 3.71 -9.47 20.54
C CYS A 100 3.90 -8.03 20.08
N SER A 101 4.97 -7.78 19.34
CA SER A 101 5.20 -6.48 18.70
C SER A 101 4.08 -6.15 17.72
N GLY A 102 3.56 -4.94 17.80
CA GLY A 102 2.64 -4.39 16.82
C GLY A 102 3.36 -4.14 15.50
N GLN A 103 2.60 -4.10 14.43
CA GLN A 103 3.14 -3.76 13.10
C GLN A 103 2.14 -2.87 12.37
N ALA A 104 2.48 -1.59 12.19
CA ALA A 104 1.73 -0.71 11.30
C ALA A 104 2.05 -1.07 9.85
N ARG A 105 1.01 -1.35 9.06
CA ARG A 105 1.13 -1.80 7.66
C ARG A 105 0.44 -0.86 6.69
N ALA A 106 -0.58 -0.15 7.15
CA ALA A 106 -1.44 0.65 6.30
C ALA A 106 -1.73 2.02 6.94
N LEU A 107 -1.95 3.00 6.10
CA LEU A 107 -2.16 4.39 6.47
C LEU A 107 -3.18 5.01 5.51
N ALA A 108 -4.16 5.72 6.05
CA ALA A 108 -5.12 6.51 5.27
C ALA A 108 -5.46 7.82 5.99
N LEU A 109 -5.88 8.82 5.21
CA LEU A 109 -6.41 10.09 5.71
C LEU A 109 -7.93 10.11 5.58
N GLN A 110 -8.61 10.61 6.60
CA GLN A 110 -10.03 10.96 6.55
C GLN A 110 -10.18 12.39 6.00
N ALA A 111 -11.38 12.72 5.51
CA ALA A 111 -11.66 14.04 4.94
C ALA A 111 -11.54 15.19 5.98
N ASP A 112 -11.70 14.87 7.26
CA ASP A 112 -11.53 15.80 8.39
C ASP A 112 -10.06 15.96 8.83
N GLY A 113 -9.12 15.35 8.09
CA GLY A 113 -7.69 15.41 8.36
C GLY A 113 -7.19 14.39 9.39
N LYS A 114 -8.08 13.57 9.97
CA LYS A 114 -7.66 12.51 10.88
C LYS A 114 -6.91 11.42 10.16
N ILE A 115 -5.97 10.79 10.88
CA ILE A 115 -5.04 9.81 10.33
C ILE A 115 -5.41 8.44 10.90
N VAL A 116 -5.70 7.48 10.02
CA VAL A 116 -6.01 6.10 10.39
C VAL A 116 -4.85 5.19 10.01
N VAL A 117 -4.34 4.47 10.99
CA VAL A 117 -3.26 3.48 10.81
C VAL A 117 -3.79 2.11 11.16
N ALA A 118 -3.54 1.14 10.29
CA ALA A 118 -3.95 -0.25 10.51
C ALA A 118 -2.75 -1.21 10.45
N GLY A 119 -2.90 -2.31 11.17
CA GLY A 119 -1.87 -3.34 11.27
C GLY A 119 -2.32 -4.45 12.22
N ALA A 120 -1.42 -4.94 13.04
CA ALA A 120 -1.72 -6.00 13.99
C ALA A 120 -1.11 -5.75 15.36
N SER A 121 -1.75 -6.30 16.39
CA SER A 121 -1.22 -6.46 17.73
C SER A 121 -1.83 -7.69 18.41
N CYS A 122 -1.28 -8.08 19.56
CA CYS A 122 -1.83 -9.15 20.41
C CYS A 122 -2.49 -8.49 21.63
N PRO A 123 -3.79 -8.17 21.56
CA PRO A 123 -4.48 -7.53 22.68
C PRO A 123 -4.58 -8.46 23.88
N ASN A 124 -4.62 -7.89 25.08
CA ASN A 124 -4.85 -8.62 26.33
C ASN A 124 -3.85 -9.76 26.60
N PHE A 125 -2.59 -9.58 26.16
CA PHE A 125 -1.53 -10.59 26.33
C PHE A 125 -1.84 -11.98 25.73
N THR A 126 -2.78 -12.05 24.79
CA THR A 126 -3.00 -13.26 23.99
C THR A 126 -1.85 -13.44 23.00
N ALA A 127 -1.51 -14.68 22.65
CA ALA A 127 -0.51 -14.96 21.61
C ALA A 127 -1.06 -14.79 20.19
N THR A 128 -2.35 -14.45 20.05
CA THR A 128 -3.04 -14.38 18.75
C THR A 128 -3.10 -12.94 18.27
N ARG A 129 -2.53 -12.68 17.11
CA ARG A 129 -2.62 -11.37 16.42
C ARG A 129 -4.03 -11.11 15.95
N ASN A 130 -4.47 -9.85 16.08
CA ASN A 130 -5.73 -9.35 15.56
C ASN A 130 -5.50 -8.07 14.75
N PHE A 131 -6.42 -7.73 13.84
CA PHE A 131 -6.40 -6.43 13.21
C PHE A 131 -6.48 -5.35 14.28
N THR A 132 -5.58 -4.40 14.22
CA THR A 132 -5.54 -3.25 15.13
C THR A 132 -5.53 -1.98 14.30
N ILE A 133 -6.46 -1.10 14.61
CA ILE A 133 -6.65 0.20 13.97
C ILE A 133 -6.47 1.27 15.02
N VAL A 134 -5.65 2.27 14.73
CA VAL A 134 -5.41 3.43 15.60
C VAL A 134 -5.75 4.69 14.83
N ARG A 135 -6.46 5.62 15.46
CA ARG A 135 -6.75 6.91 14.86
C ARG A 135 -6.09 8.04 15.60
N TYR A 136 -5.53 8.97 14.84
CA TYR A 136 -4.91 10.20 15.34
C TYR A 136 -5.66 11.41 14.78
N ASN A 137 -5.68 12.49 15.55
CA ASN A 137 -6.08 13.81 15.09
C ASN A 137 -5.07 14.36 14.09
N ALA A 138 -5.42 15.41 13.37
CA ALA A 138 -4.55 16.03 12.38
C ALA A 138 -3.24 16.60 12.97
N ASP A 139 -3.22 16.89 14.26
CA ASP A 139 -2.03 17.35 15.01
C ASP A 139 -1.13 16.20 15.52
N GLY A 140 -1.51 14.95 15.30
CA GLY A 140 -0.77 13.77 15.75
C GLY A 140 -1.14 13.26 17.14
N SER A 141 -1.98 13.95 17.88
CA SER A 141 -2.52 13.43 19.15
C SER A 141 -3.42 12.22 18.89
N LEU A 142 -3.48 11.30 19.86
CA LEU A 142 -4.36 10.14 19.76
C LEU A 142 -5.82 10.60 19.87
N ASP A 143 -6.66 10.19 18.91
CA ASP A 143 -8.09 10.50 18.94
C ASP A 143 -8.83 9.54 19.88
N THR A 144 -8.94 9.91 21.14
CA THR A 144 -9.54 9.07 22.19
C THR A 144 -11.04 8.80 21.99
N SER A 145 -11.70 9.51 21.08
CA SER A 145 -13.11 9.25 20.71
C SER A 145 -13.28 8.05 19.78
N PHE A 146 -12.20 7.50 19.23
CA PHE A 146 -12.22 6.37 18.31
C PHE A 146 -12.11 5.05 19.06
N GLY A 147 -13.06 4.16 18.83
CA GLY A 147 -13.05 2.82 19.42
C GLY A 147 -12.94 2.84 20.95
N SER A 148 -11.93 2.17 21.47
CA SER A 148 -11.56 2.22 22.89
C SER A 148 -10.28 3.04 23.04
N SER A 149 -10.42 4.29 23.50
CA SER A 149 -9.28 5.20 23.74
C SER A 149 -8.35 5.33 22.54
N GLY A 150 -8.91 5.58 21.36
CA GLY A 150 -8.16 5.81 20.13
C GLY A 150 -7.80 4.55 19.33
N LYS A 151 -8.24 3.38 19.78
CA LYS A 151 -7.89 2.08 19.20
C LYS A 151 -9.14 1.24 18.94
N ALA A 152 -9.14 0.50 17.83
CA ALA A 152 -10.14 -0.53 17.54
C ALA A 152 -9.42 -1.85 17.24
N THR A 153 -9.97 -2.95 17.71
CA THR A 153 -9.48 -4.30 17.44
C THR A 153 -10.57 -5.12 16.78
N VAL A 154 -10.23 -5.82 15.71
CA VAL A 154 -11.15 -6.71 15.01
C VAL A 154 -10.65 -8.14 15.12
N ASN A 155 -11.49 -9.01 15.71
CA ASN A 155 -11.25 -10.42 15.82
C ASN A 155 -12.12 -11.18 14.80
N PHE A 156 -11.49 -11.99 13.96
CA PHE A 156 -12.19 -12.79 12.95
C PHE A 156 -12.56 -14.19 13.44
N TYR A 157 -12.15 -14.58 14.67
CA TYR A 157 -12.36 -15.91 15.25
C TYR A 157 -11.83 -17.08 14.38
N ALA A 158 -11.01 -16.77 13.37
CA ALA A 158 -10.43 -17.74 12.43
C ALA A 158 -8.94 -18.01 12.71
N GLY A 159 -8.46 -17.70 13.91
CA GLY A 159 -7.04 -17.72 14.28
C GLY A 159 -6.36 -16.36 14.14
N ALA A 160 -5.05 -16.36 13.94
CA ALA A 160 -4.31 -15.11 13.77
C ALA A 160 -4.79 -14.30 12.55
N SER A 161 -4.87 -13.00 12.72
CA SER A 161 -5.23 -12.07 11.65
C SER A 161 -4.35 -10.83 11.70
N GLU A 162 -4.04 -10.26 10.54
CA GLU A 162 -3.23 -9.05 10.42
C GLU A 162 -3.75 -8.18 9.27
N ALA A 163 -3.90 -6.88 9.51
CA ALA A 163 -4.30 -5.89 8.51
C ALA A 163 -3.09 -5.43 7.71
N TYR A 164 -3.25 -5.37 6.39
CA TYR A 164 -2.24 -4.90 5.44
C TYR A 164 -2.67 -3.67 4.65
N ALA A 165 -3.97 -3.41 4.61
CA ALA A 165 -4.52 -2.30 3.86
C ALA A 165 -5.66 -1.62 4.63
N VAL A 166 -5.81 -0.32 4.44
CA VAL A 166 -6.92 0.50 4.93
C VAL A 166 -7.36 1.46 3.84
N ALA A 167 -8.67 1.63 3.71
CA ALA A 167 -9.27 2.61 2.81
C ALA A 167 -10.43 3.32 3.52
N ILE A 168 -10.65 4.59 3.15
CA ILE A 168 -11.74 5.40 3.68
C ILE A 168 -12.70 5.73 2.55
N GLN A 169 -13.98 5.44 2.74
CA GLN A 169 -15.02 5.82 1.79
C GLN A 169 -16.34 6.08 2.52
N GLY A 170 -16.99 7.21 2.21
CA GLY A 170 -18.31 7.55 2.76
C GLY A 170 -18.36 7.60 4.29
N GLY A 171 -17.24 7.94 4.95
CA GLY A 171 -17.11 7.92 6.41
C GLY A 171 -16.85 6.53 7.01
N SER A 172 -16.92 5.46 6.23
CA SER A 172 -16.57 4.10 6.66
C SER A 172 -15.07 3.85 6.54
N ILE A 173 -14.53 3.05 7.45
CA ILE A 173 -13.14 2.58 7.45
C ILE A 173 -13.14 1.11 7.03
N TRP A 174 -12.51 0.83 5.90
CA TRP A 174 -12.36 -0.51 5.36
C TRP A 174 -10.95 -1.01 5.64
N VAL A 175 -10.83 -2.21 6.17
CA VAL A 175 -9.53 -2.78 6.56
C VAL A 175 -9.44 -4.19 6.02
N ALA A 176 -8.37 -4.48 5.28
CA ALA A 176 -8.15 -5.78 4.65
C ALA A 176 -6.80 -6.39 5.02
N GLY A 177 -6.72 -7.71 4.92
CA GLY A 177 -5.53 -8.49 5.22
C GLY A 177 -5.81 -9.98 5.15
N TYR A 178 -5.36 -10.72 6.15
CA TYR A 178 -5.68 -12.15 6.26
C TYR A 178 -6.28 -12.48 7.63
N ALA A 179 -7.05 -13.57 7.68
CA ALA A 179 -7.46 -14.23 8.91
C ALA A 179 -7.44 -15.74 8.68
N GLY A 180 -6.71 -16.45 9.53
CA GLY A 180 -6.38 -17.85 9.28
C GLY A 180 -5.61 -18.02 7.98
N SER A 181 -6.16 -18.71 7.01
CA SER A 181 -5.55 -18.97 5.69
C SER A 181 -6.19 -18.21 4.53
N GLY A 182 -7.14 -17.30 4.79
CA GLY A 182 -7.94 -16.61 3.77
C GLY A 182 -7.78 -15.10 3.75
N PHE A 183 -8.28 -14.47 2.70
CA PHE A 183 -8.47 -13.02 2.65
C PHE A 183 -9.49 -12.61 3.70
N ALA A 184 -9.23 -11.50 4.38
CA ALA A 184 -10.09 -10.93 5.41
C ALA A 184 -10.40 -9.48 5.10
N LEU A 185 -11.64 -9.07 5.32
CA LEU A 185 -12.09 -7.70 5.16
C LEU A 185 -13.02 -7.34 6.31
N ALA A 186 -12.81 -6.19 6.92
CA ALA A 186 -13.67 -5.60 7.93
C ALA A 186 -14.13 -4.23 7.48
N ARG A 187 -15.36 -3.87 7.83
CA ARG A 187 -15.89 -2.51 7.72
C ARG A 187 -16.22 -1.97 9.10
N LEU A 188 -15.64 -0.80 9.41
CA LEU A 188 -15.91 -0.07 10.63
C LEU A 188 -16.60 1.25 10.29
N THR A 189 -17.40 1.71 11.22
CA THR A 189 -17.97 3.07 11.21
C THR A 189 -16.87 4.12 11.43
N GLY A 190 -17.16 5.37 11.20
CA GLY A 190 -16.25 6.46 11.51
C GLY A 190 -15.90 6.60 13.00
N SER A 191 -16.65 5.97 13.90
CA SER A 191 -16.34 5.91 15.34
C SER A 191 -15.40 4.76 15.73
N GLY A 192 -15.06 3.85 14.79
CA GLY A 192 -14.18 2.70 15.06
C GLY A 192 -14.91 1.46 15.58
N THR A 193 -16.23 1.42 15.52
CA THR A 193 -17.01 0.21 15.80
C THR A 193 -17.26 -0.58 14.53
N LEU A 194 -17.40 -1.90 14.62
CA LEU A 194 -17.78 -2.73 13.47
C LEU A 194 -19.12 -2.27 12.91
N ASP A 195 -19.20 -2.20 11.59
CA ASP A 195 -20.43 -1.87 10.89
C ASP A 195 -21.23 -3.15 10.61
N TYR A 196 -22.20 -3.42 11.46
CA TYR A 196 -23.01 -4.63 11.40
C TYR A 196 -23.98 -4.69 10.20
N SER A 197 -24.08 -3.65 9.38
CA SER A 197 -24.77 -3.74 8.09
C SER A 197 -23.93 -4.44 7.01
N PHE A 198 -22.69 -4.80 7.33
CA PHE A 198 -21.74 -5.51 6.48
C PHE A 198 -21.50 -6.94 6.98
N GLY A 199 -21.17 -7.88 6.07
CA GLY A 199 -20.75 -9.23 6.42
C GLY A 199 -21.86 -10.05 7.12
N SER A 200 -23.10 -9.93 6.66
CA SER A 200 -24.25 -10.63 7.25
C SER A 200 -24.42 -10.38 8.75
N GLY A 201 -24.20 -9.14 9.18
CA GLY A 201 -24.38 -8.74 10.56
C GLY A 201 -23.15 -8.89 11.46
N THR A 202 -21.99 -9.19 10.90
CA THR A 202 -20.74 -9.36 11.69
C THR A 202 -19.78 -8.19 11.58
N GLY A 203 -19.91 -7.34 10.55
CA GLY A 203 -18.95 -6.29 10.22
C GLY A 203 -17.66 -6.84 9.55
N THR A 204 -17.57 -8.15 9.34
CA THR A 204 -16.37 -8.84 8.84
C THR A 204 -16.72 -9.93 7.83
N VAL A 205 -15.82 -10.18 6.90
CA VAL A 205 -15.89 -11.34 5.99
C VAL A 205 -14.52 -11.98 5.82
N THR A 206 -14.52 -13.29 5.63
CA THR A 206 -13.33 -14.05 5.23
C THR A 206 -13.63 -14.85 3.97
N SER A 207 -12.64 -15.03 3.12
CA SER A 207 -12.80 -15.81 1.90
C SER A 207 -11.58 -16.67 1.64
N THR A 208 -11.84 -17.96 1.41
CA THR A 208 -10.81 -18.87 0.89
C THR A 208 -10.49 -18.48 -0.55
N VAL A 209 -9.23 -18.26 -0.84
CA VAL A 209 -8.71 -17.93 -2.17
C VAL A 209 -7.58 -18.91 -2.50
N GLY A 210 -7.65 -19.55 -3.66
CA GLY A 210 -6.69 -20.61 -3.97
C GLY A 210 -6.96 -21.90 -3.20
N THR A 211 -5.91 -22.70 -2.95
CA THR A 211 -6.00 -24.06 -2.44
C THR A 211 -5.57 -24.22 -0.97
N SER A 212 -4.79 -23.30 -0.42
CA SER A 212 -4.29 -23.45 0.96
C SER A 212 -4.15 -22.13 1.71
N SER A 213 -3.24 -21.26 1.32
CA SER A 213 -3.00 -19.99 1.98
C SER A 213 -3.19 -18.81 1.04
N ALA A 214 -3.74 -17.74 1.56
CA ALA A 214 -3.92 -16.48 0.84
C ALA A 214 -3.79 -15.30 1.81
N LEU A 215 -3.26 -14.19 1.29
CA LEU A 215 -3.12 -12.94 2.03
C LEU A 215 -3.41 -11.76 1.11
N ALA A 216 -4.31 -10.86 1.53
CA ALA A 216 -4.57 -9.60 0.86
C ALA A 216 -3.59 -8.53 1.35
N ASN A 217 -2.76 -8.02 0.45
CA ASN A 217 -1.78 -6.96 0.72
C ASN A 217 -2.35 -5.55 0.49
N SER A 218 -3.38 -5.45 -0.32
CA SER A 218 -3.92 -4.16 -0.77
C SER A 218 -5.44 -4.21 -0.93
N LEU A 219 -6.04 -3.04 -0.78
CA LEU A 219 -7.48 -2.79 -0.86
C LEU A 219 -7.71 -1.48 -1.60
N ALA A 220 -8.63 -1.51 -2.56
CA ALA A 220 -9.20 -0.30 -3.15
C ALA A 220 -10.71 -0.46 -3.27
N ILE A 221 -11.43 0.68 -3.31
CA ILE A 221 -12.87 0.69 -3.43
C ILE A 221 -13.23 1.32 -4.79
N GLN A 222 -13.98 0.59 -5.61
CA GLN A 222 -14.42 1.08 -6.91
C GLN A 222 -15.46 2.21 -6.74
N ALA A 223 -15.74 2.93 -7.80
CA ALA A 223 -16.67 4.06 -7.78
C ALA A 223 -18.11 3.66 -7.36
N ASP A 224 -18.48 2.40 -7.58
CA ASP A 224 -19.76 1.81 -7.16
C ASP A 224 -19.78 1.33 -5.69
N GLY A 225 -18.70 1.59 -4.95
CA GLY A 225 -18.58 1.23 -3.53
C GLY A 225 -18.11 -0.21 -3.27
N LYS A 226 -17.82 -0.98 -4.31
CA LYS A 226 -17.37 -2.37 -4.15
C LYS A 226 -15.89 -2.44 -3.80
N PRO A 227 -15.50 -3.09 -2.70
CA PRO A 227 -14.10 -3.27 -2.34
C PRO A 227 -13.45 -4.37 -3.20
N VAL A 228 -12.28 -4.06 -3.73
CA VAL A 228 -11.38 -5.00 -4.41
C VAL A 228 -10.16 -5.20 -3.56
N LEU A 229 -9.85 -6.43 -3.24
CA LEU A 229 -8.63 -6.82 -2.53
C LEU A 229 -7.66 -7.47 -3.51
N ALA A 230 -6.37 -7.20 -3.35
CA ALA A 230 -5.31 -7.86 -4.10
C ALA A 230 -4.20 -8.36 -3.17
N GLY A 231 -3.61 -9.48 -3.56
CA GLY A 231 -2.53 -10.11 -2.80
C GLY A 231 -2.04 -11.37 -3.49
N TYR A 232 -1.85 -12.42 -2.72
CA TYR A 232 -1.46 -13.70 -3.29
C TYR A 232 -2.30 -14.86 -2.75
N ALA A 233 -2.32 -15.95 -3.48
CA ALA A 233 -2.89 -17.22 -3.04
C ALA A 233 -2.05 -18.39 -3.56
N SER A 234 -2.10 -19.50 -2.85
CA SER A 234 -1.53 -20.77 -3.31
C SER A 234 -2.46 -21.42 -4.34
N SER A 235 -1.93 -21.72 -5.53
CA SER A 235 -2.65 -22.39 -6.63
C SER A 235 -1.65 -23.03 -7.60
N GLY A 236 -1.09 -24.19 -7.25
CA GLY A 236 0.00 -24.82 -8.00
C GLY A 236 1.32 -24.03 -7.97
N GLY A 237 1.47 -23.15 -7.00
CA GLY A 237 2.50 -22.17 -6.76
C GLY A 237 1.87 -20.95 -6.09
N THR A 238 2.63 -19.88 -5.91
CA THR A 238 2.09 -18.60 -5.43
C THR A 238 1.71 -17.72 -6.63
N VAL A 239 0.47 -17.28 -6.69
CA VAL A 239 -0.08 -16.50 -7.81
C VAL A 239 -0.68 -15.18 -7.32
N PHE A 240 -0.79 -14.19 -8.19
CA PHE A 240 -1.60 -13.00 -7.90
C PHE A 240 -3.04 -13.43 -7.67
N ALA A 241 -3.65 -12.89 -6.63
CA ALA A 241 -5.03 -13.17 -6.29
C ALA A 241 -5.79 -11.85 -6.07
N LEU A 242 -6.96 -11.73 -6.67
CA LEU A 242 -7.88 -10.64 -6.43
C LEU A 242 -9.24 -11.19 -5.99
N THR A 243 -9.92 -10.43 -5.14
CA THR A 243 -11.33 -10.68 -4.81
C THR A 243 -12.10 -9.37 -4.86
N ARG A 244 -13.36 -9.42 -5.28
CA ARG A 244 -14.29 -8.30 -5.14
C ARG A 244 -15.49 -8.71 -4.30
N TYR A 245 -15.92 -7.79 -3.44
CA TYR A 245 -17.11 -7.97 -2.64
C TYR A 245 -18.17 -6.95 -3.04
N THR A 246 -19.41 -7.28 -2.79
CA THR A 246 -20.52 -6.31 -2.81
C THR A 246 -20.40 -5.33 -1.66
N THR A 247 -21.14 -4.26 -1.70
CA THR A 247 -21.20 -3.28 -0.60
C THR A 247 -21.74 -3.86 0.71
N THR A 248 -22.36 -5.03 0.67
CA THR A 248 -22.88 -5.77 1.85
C THR A 248 -21.95 -6.87 2.34
N GLY A 249 -20.85 -7.16 1.61
CA GLY A 249 -19.81 -8.13 2.04
C GLY A 249 -19.89 -9.51 1.40
N ALA A 250 -20.89 -9.80 0.55
CA ALA A 250 -20.88 -11.04 -0.24
C ALA A 250 -19.80 -10.94 -1.34
N LEU A 251 -19.24 -12.07 -1.77
CA LEU A 251 -18.42 -12.11 -2.98
C LEU A 251 -19.27 -11.65 -4.17
N ASP A 252 -18.75 -10.71 -4.96
CA ASP A 252 -19.42 -10.23 -6.17
C ASP A 252 -19.17 -11.20 -7.32
N THR A 253 -20.13 -12.07 -7.59
CA THR A 253 -20.03 -13.14 -8.59
C THR A 253 -19.88 -12.63 -10.04
N THR A 254 -20.08 -11.33 -10.29
CA THR A 254 -19.83 -10.69 -11.58
C THR A 254 -18.36 -10.34 -11.83
N PHE A 255 -17.49 -10.59 -10.84
CA PHE A 255 -16.06 -10.35 -10.92
C PHE A 255 -15.29 -11.65 -11.09
N GLY A 256 -14.54 -11.77 -12.18
CA GLY A 256 -13.76 -12.96 -12.47
C GLY A 256 -14.59 -14.24 -12.43
N THR A 257 -14.17 -15.20 -11.64
CA THR A 257 -14.91 -16.45 -11.41
C THR A 257 -15.41 -16.48 -9.96
N GLY A 258 -16.69 -16.27 -9.78
CA GLY A 258 -17.34 -16.30 -8.46
C GLY A 258 -16.78 -15.25 -7.47
N GLY A 259 -16.43 -14.06 -7.95
CA GLY A 259 -15.87 -12.99 -7.14
C GLY A 259 -14.36 -13.04 -6.96
N LYS A 260 -13.65 -13.91 -7.69
CA LYS A 260 -12.22 -14.18 -7.51
C LYS A 260 -11.48 -14.20 -8.84
N VAL A 261 -10.23 -13.77 -8.83
CA VAL A 261 -9.30 -13.89 -9.96
C VAL A 261 -7.98 -14.44 -9.44
N LEU A 262 -7.46 -15.46 -10.09
CA LEU A 262 -6.13 -16.02 -9.85
C LEU A 262 -5.32 -15.85 -11.14
N THR A 263 -4.16 -15.21 -11.04
CA THR A 263 -3.33 -14.91 -12.21
C THR A 263 -1.91 -15.42 -12.00
N ASN A 264 -1.54 -16.35 -12.84
CA ASN A 264 -0.14 -16.73 -12.96
C ASN A 264 0.61 -15.65 -13.75
N VAL A 265 1.58 -15.00 -13.13
CA VAL A 265 2.32 -13.86 -13.72
C VAL A 265 3.64 -14.31 -14.31
N GLY A 266 4.38 -15.18 -13.63
CA GLY A 266 5.74 -15.56 -14.00
C GLY A 266 5.88 -16.78 -14.92
N GLY A 267 4.76 -17.45 -15.27
CA GLY A 267 4.76 -18.69 -16.07
C GLY A 267 4.22 -19.90 -15.29
N THR A 268 4.15 -21.06 -15.94
CA THR A 268 3.50 -22.28 -15.41
C THR A 268 4.52 -23.34 -14.97
N PHE A 269 5.63 -22.95 -14.35
CA PHE A 269 6.63 -23.91 -13.88
C PHE A 269 6.45 -24.20 -12.38
N THR A 270 6.94 -25.38 -11.95
CA THR A 270 6.96 -25.74 -10.53
C THR A 270 7.82 -24.76 -9.75
N GLY A 271 7.26 -24.20 -8.65
CA GLY A 271 7.96 -23.15 -7.87
C GLY A 271 7.69 -21.72 -8.34
N ASN A 272 6.67 -21.52 -9.20
CA ASN A 272 6.21 -20.18 -9.54
C ASN A 272 5.87 -19.40 -8.25
N SER A 273 6.38 -18.18 -8.15
CA SER A 273 6.12 -17.28 -7.03
C SER A 273 5.83 -15.89 -7.57
N ALA A 274 4.58 -15.47 -7.42
CA ALA A 274 4.11 -14.16 -7.79
C ALA A 274 3.23 -13.57 -6.67
N VAL A 275 3.51 -12.35 -6.25
CA VAL A 275 2.80 -11.67 -5.17
C VAL A 275 2.40 -10.28 -5.63
N ALA A 276 1.10 -9.98 -5.62
CA ALA A 276 0.62 -8.62 -5.71
C ALA A 276 0.79 -7.95 -4.34
N THR A 277 1.50 -6.84 -4.30
CA THR A 277 1.79 -6.07 -3.08
C THR A 277 0.91 -4.85 -2.94
N SER A 278 0.44 -4.32 -4.06
CA SER A 278 -0.41 -3.13 -4.09
C SER A 278 -1.34 -3.17 -5.30
N LEU A 279 -2.44 -2.42 -5.21
CA LEU A 279 -3.35 -2.20 -6.33
C LEU A 279 -3.77 -0.72 -6.40
N ALA A 280 -4.08 -0.27 -7.61
CA ALA A 280 -4.69 1.02 -7.87
C ALA A 280 -5.83 0.85 -8.88
N ILE A 281 -6.85 1.71 -8.79
CA ILE A 281 -7.96 1.77 -9.75
C ILE A 281 -7.75 2.99 -10.62
N GLN A 282 -7.74 2.80 -11.94
CA GLN A 282 -7.64 3.87 -12.93
C GLN A 282 -8.99 4.59 -13.07
N SER A 283 -8.98 5.78 -13.68
CA SER A 283 -10.19 6.59 -13.86
C SER A 283 -11.27 5.92 -14.73
N ASP A 284 -10.84 5.02 -15.60
CA ASP A 284 -11.73 4.21 -16.45
C ASP A 284 -12.29 2.97 -15.72
N GLY A 285 -11.92 2.76 -14.45
CA GLY A 285 -12.33 1.63 -13.62
C GLY A 285 -11.44 0.39 -13.78
N ASN A 286 -10.44 0.39 -14.64
CA ASN A 286 -9.48 -0.70 -14.75
C ASN A 286 -8.65 -0.81 -13.46
N ILE A 287 -8.25 -2.03 -13.14
CA ILE A 287 -7.54 -2.35 -11.90
C ILE A 287 -6.10 -2.70 -12.24
N VAL A 288 -5.14 -1.96 -11.71
CA VAL A 288 -3.71 -2.27 -11.83
C VAL A 288 -3.24 -2.90 -10.52
N ALA A 289 -2.78 -4.14 -10.56
CA ALA A 289 -2.10 -4.79 -9.46
C ALA A 289 -0.59 -4.82 -9.74
N ALA A 290 0.21 -4.33 -8.81
CA ALA A 290 1.66 -4.36 -8.92
C ALA A 290 2.29 -5.21 -7.82
N GLY A 291 3.51 -5.68 -8.07
CA GLY A 291 4.24 -6.51 -7.13
C GLY A 291 5.48 -7.13 -7.78
N TYR A 292 5.64 -8.43 -7.61
CA TYR A 292 6.76 -9.15 -8.19
C TYR A 292 6.39 -10.58 -8.58
N ALA A 293 7.17 -11.12 -9.52
CA ALA A 293 7.10 -12.53 -9.88
C ALA A 293 8.49 -13.03 -10.34
N ASN A 294 8.77 -14.32 -10.13
CA ASN A 294 9.92 -14.93 -10.76
C ASN A 294 9.63 -15.17 -12.27
N SER A 295 10.67 -15.15 -13.07
CA SER A 295 10.53 -15.46 -14.52
C SER A 295 10.42 -16.97 -14.76
N ALA A 296 9.88 -17.36 -15.92
CA ALA A 296 9.71 -18.75 -16.33
C ALA A 296 11.00 -19.59 -16.35
N SER A 297 12.15 -18.96 -16.47
CA SER A 297 13.48 -19.61 -16.43
C SER A 297 14.01 -19.79 -15.00
N GLY A 298 13.23 -19.43 -13.97
CA GLY A 298 13.74 -19.33 -12.60
C GLY A 298 14.68 -18.12 -12.42
N GLY A 299 15.31 -18.01 -11.27
CA GLY A 299 16.26 -16.94 -10.99
C GLY A 299 15.63 -15.77 -10.23
N TYR A 300 16.05 -14.56 -10.57
CA TYR A 300 15.67 -13.37 -9.79
C TYR A 300 14.22 -12.96 -10.02
N TYR A 301 13.61 -12.39 -8.97
CA TYR A 301 12.32 -11.73 -9.07
C TYR A 301 12.39 -10.50 -9.97
N ARG A 302 11.30 -10.28 -10.69
CA ARG A 302 11.08 -9.12 -11.54
C ARG A 302 9.93 -8.29 -11.00
N MET A 303 10.03 -6.97 -11.14
CA MET A 303 8.93 -6.08 -10.86
C MET A 303 7.78 -6.41 -11.82
N ALA A 304 6.57 -6.57 -11.29
CA ALA A 304 5.40 -6.99 -12.04
C ALA A 304 4.31 -5.92 -11.99
N ALA A 305 3.63 -5.70 -13.11
CA ALA A 305 2.37 -4.98 -13.19
C ALA A 305 1.39 -5.80 -14.01
N VAL A 306 0.16 -5.92 -13.52
CA VAL A 306 -0.92 -6.66 -14.18
C VAL A 306 -2.13 -5.76 -14.21
N ARG A 307 -2.76 -5.62 -15.39
CA ARG A 307 -3.99 -4.85 -15.50
C ARG A 307 -5.18 -5.75 -15.78
N TYR A 308 -6.24 -5.45 -15.07
CA TYR A 308 -7.54 -6.12 -15.21
C TYR A 308 -8.59 -5.09 -15.58
N THR A 309 -9.58 -5.50 -16.34
CA THR A 309 -10.81 -4.72 -16.52
C THR A 309 -11.53 -4.54 -15.18
N SER A 310 -12.47 -3.62 -15.10
CA SER A 310 -13.32 -3.44 -13.91
C SER A 310 -14.07 -4.70 -13.49
N ALA A 311 -14.26 -5.65 -14.39
CA ALA A 311 -14.90 -6.97 -14.14
C ALA A 311 -13.90 -8.07 -13.76
N GLY A 312 -12.59 -7.79 -13.69
CA GLY A 312 -11.56 -8.75 -13.29
C GLY A 312 -10.99 -9.63 -14.40
N ALA A 313 -11.34 -9.42 -15.65
CA ALA A 313 -10.67 -10.08 -16.77
C ALA A 313 -9.29 -9.41 -17.01
N LEU A 314 -8.29 -10.18 -17.47
CA LEU A 314 -7.03 -9.59 -17.93
C LEU A 314 -7.32 -8.63 -19.09
N ASP A 315 -6.71 -7.45 -19.04
CA ASP A 315 -6.91 -6.43 -20.07
C ASP A 315 -5.96 -6.64 -21.26
N SER A 316 -6.51 -7.03 -22.39
CA SER A 316 -5.76 -7.28 -23.63
C SER A 316 -5.12 -6.02 -24.25
N TYR A 317 -5.44 -4.83 -23.77
CA TYR A 317 -4.78 -3.59 -24.21
C TYR A 317 -3.53 -3.26 -23.38
N PHE A 318 -3.14 -4.12 -22.43
CA PHE A 318 -1.99 -3.92 -21.55
C PHE A 318 -0.93 -4.98 -21.76
N GLY A 319 0.37 -4.59 -21.70
CA GLY A 319 1.48 -5.52 -21.73
C GLY A 319 1.53 -6.35 -23.03
N SER A 320 1.46 -5.69 -24.17
CA SER A 320 1.47 -6.33 -25.49
C SER A 320 0.39 -7.42 -25.66
N GLY A 321 -0.79 -7.18 -25.14
CA GLY A 321 -1.95 -8.07 -25.28
C GLY A 321 -2.07 -9.16 -24.21
N THR A 322 -1.11 -9.23 -23.28
CA THR A 322 -1.09 -10.27 -22.23
C THR A 322 -1.78 -9.86 -20.93
N GLY A 323 -2.04 -8.58 -20.74
CA GLY A 323 -2.50 -8.01 -19.46
C GLY A 323 -1.40 -7.93 -18.40
N LYS A 324 -0.15 -8.26 -18.74
CA LYS A 324 0.94 -8.43 -17.78
C LYS A 324 2.25 -7.83 -18.28
N VAL A 325 3.02 -7.27 -17.34
CA VAL A 325 4.39 -6.80 -17.61
C VAL A 325 5.31 -7.30 -16.50
N LEU A 326 6.48 -7.80 -16.90
CA LEU A 326 7.57 -8.20 -16.01
C LEU A 326 8.84 -7.44 -16.39
N THR A 327 9.34 -6.62 -15.48
CA THR A 327 10.51 -5.78 -15.72
C THR A 327 11.70 -6.20 -14.86
N ALA A 328 12.81 -6.53 -15.52
CA ALA A 328 14.10 -6.69 -14.86
C ALA A 328 14.71 -5.31 -14.59
N ILE A 329 15.19 -5.07 -13.39
CA ILE A 329 15.89 -3.85 -13.02
C ILE A 329 17.22 -4.25 -12.36
N GLY A 330 18.32 -3.91 -13.02
CA GLY A 330 19.65 -4.38 -12.60
C GLY A 330 19.85 -5.88 -12.85
N SER A 331 20.83 -6.46 -12.17
CA SER A 331 21.27 -7.87 -12.36
C SER A 331 20.69 -8.82 -11.29
N GLY A 332 19.92 -8.33 -10.35
CA GLY A 332 19.38 -9.10 -9.22
C GLY A 332 17.86 -9.03 -9.12
N ASN A 333 17.36 -9.19 -7.89
CA ASN A 333 15.93 -9.07 -7.62
C ASN A 333 15.42 -7.64 -7.82
N ALA A 334 14.26 -7.51 -8.46
CA ALA A 334 13.47 -6.28 -8.53
C ALA A 334 12.07 -6.57 -7.98
N ILE A 335 11.73 -5.90 -6.89
CA ILE A 335 10.48 -6.09 -6.15
C ILE A 335 9.68 -4.80 -6.21
N GLY A 336 8.45 -4.87 -6.71
CA GLY A 336 7.46 -3.80 -6.54
C GLY A 336 6.79 -3.93 -5.18
N SER A 337 6.68 -2.83 -4.44
CA SER A 337 6.03 -2.78 -3.12
C SER A 337 4.73 -1.99 -3.15
N ASP A 338 4.69 -0.92 -3.96
CA ASP A 338 3.54 -0.03 -4.03
C ASP A 338 3.33 0.51 -5.45
N VAL A 339 2.09 0.92 -5.78
CA VAL A 339 1.73 1.44 -7.09
C VAL A 339 0.84 2.67 -6.96
N ALA A 340 1.09 3.68 -7.80
CA ALA A 340 0.21 4.82 -7.98
C ALA A 340 0.01 5.10 -9.48
N ILE A 341 -1.10 5.75 -9.80
CA ILE A 341 -1.42 6.21 -11.15
C ILE A 341 -1.26 7.73 -11.16
N ASP A 342 -0.48 8.26 -12.09
CA ASP A 342 -0.33 9.70 -12.24
C ASP A 342 -1.48 10.32 -13.03
N ALA A 343 -1.48 11.66 -13.13
CA ALA A 343 -2.54 12.40 -13.79
C ALA A 343 -2.67 12.12 -15.30
N THR A 344 -1.64 11.53 -15.92
CA THR A 344 -1.65 11.15 -17.36
C THR A 344 -2.08 9.69 -17.56
N GLY A 345 -2.38 8.96 -16.48
CA GLY A 345 -2.67 7.53 -16.50
C GLY A 345 -1.42 6.66 -16.46
N GLY A 346 -0.23 7.26 -16.34
CA GLY A 346 1.02 6.54 -16.16
C GLY A 346 1.05 5.75 -14.85
N ILE A 347 1.61 4.55 -14.89
CA ILE A 347 1.64 3.62 -13.77
C ILE A 347 3.04 3.65 -13.15
N ILE A 348 3.14 4.16 -11.92
CA ILE A 348 4.41 4.25 -11.20
C ILE A 348 4.44 3.15 -10.15
N VAL A 349 5.44 2.28 -10.22
CA VAL A 349 5.69 1.21 -9.26
C VAL A 349 6.95 1.52 -8.47
N GLY A 350 6.80 1.61 -7.15
CA GLY A 350 7.90 1.80 -6.21
C GLY A 350 8.25 0.50 -5.50
N GLY A 351 9.54 0.32 -5.19
CA GLY A 351 10.01 -0.87 -4.50
C GLY A 351 11.51 -0.86 -4.29
N TYR A 352 12.18 -1.97 -4.59
CA TYR A 352 13.64 -2.02 -4.58
C TYR A 352 14.19 -2.88 -5.74
N SER A 353 15.42 -2.58 -6.13
CA SER A 353 16.25 -3.46 -6.96
C SER A 353 17.57 -3.77 -6.27
N SER A 354 18.13 -4.94 -6.54
CA SER A 354 19.44 -5.33 -6.00
C SER A 354 20.55 -4.84 -6.91
N ALA A 355 21.51 -4.10 -6.32
CA ALA A 355 22.72 -3.66 -6.97
C ALA A 355 23.91 -4.24 -6.17
N GLY A 356 24.51 -5.30 -6.68
CA GLY A 356 25.53 -6.06 -5.93
C GLY A 356 24.93 -6.63 -4.64
N SER A 357 25.52 -6.29 -3.48
CA SER A 357 25.12 -6.79 -2.16
C SER A 357 23.99 -5.99 -1.50
N TYR A 358 23.60 -4.86 -2.06
CA TYR A 358 22.65 -3.93 -1.42
C TYR A 358 21.39 -3.74 -2.26
N ARG A 359 20.30 -3.40 -1.57
CA ARG A 359 19.03 -2.96 -2.17
C ARG A 359 19.02 -1.44 -2.27
N GLN A 360 18.42 -0.92 -3.35
CA GLN A 360 18.25 0.51 -3.59
C GLN A 360 16.77 0.83 -3.71
N LEU A 361 16.36 2.02 -3.28
CA LEU A 361 15.03 2.55 -3.58
C LEU A 361 14.87 2.55 -5.09
N THR A 362 13.79 1.97 -5.59
CA THR A 362 13.60 1.85 -7.04
C THR A 362 12.21 2.29 -7.43
N LEU A 363 12.15 3.12 -8.47
CA LEU A 363 10.93 3.51 -9.16
C LEU A 363 10.99 3.06 -10.60
N ASN A 364 9.88 2.60 -11.12
CA ASN A 364 9.69 2.33 -12.54
C ASN A 364 8.34 2.86 -13.00
N ARG A 365 8.28 3.45 -14.18
CA ARG A 365 7.05 3.98 -14.78
C ARG A 365 6.72 3.21 -16.04
N TYR A 366 5.42 2.97 -16.21
CA TYR A 366 4.85 2.46 -17.44
C TYR A 366 3.84 3.48 -17.98
N ASP A 367 3.71 3.51 -19.30
CA ASP A 367 2.60 4.22 -19.94
C ASP A 367 1.25 3.53 -19.63
N PRO A 368 0.10 4.13 -19.98
CA PRO A 368 -1.20 3.50 -19.75
C PRO A 368 -1.39 2.13 -20.42
N TYR A 369 -0.54 1.75 -21.35
CA TYR A 369 -0.60 0.46 -22.07
C TYR A 369 0.38 -0.58 -21.52
N GLY A 370 1.17 -0.22 -20.51
CA GLY A 370 2.14 -1.11 -19.90
C GLY A 370 3.50 -1.16 -20.59
N ASN A 371 3.77 -0.25 -21.54
CA ASN A 371 5.12 -0.11 -22.06
C ASN A 371 5.98 0.64 -21.04
N GLN A 372 7.22 0.21 -20.89
CA GLN A 372 8.15 0.90 -20.00
C GLN A 372 8.44 2.31 -20.53
N ASP A 373 8.28 3.30 -19.68
CA ASP A 373 8.64 4.68 -19.99
C ASP A 373 10.14 4.90 -19.75
N TYR A 374 10.91 4.79 -20.83
CA TYR A 374 12.37 4.97 -20.78
C TYR A 374 12.79 6.43 -20.58
N SER A 375 11.90 7.40 -20.76
CA SER A 375 12.18 8.81 -20.44
C SER A 375 12.21 9.03 -18.93
N PHE A 376 11.35 8.33 -18.20
CA PHE A 376 11.40 8.26 -16.74
C PHE A 376 12.53 7.32 -16.27
N GLY A 377 12.76 6.23 -17.01
CA GLY A 377 13.70 5.15 -16.72
C GLY A 377 13.33 4.36 -15.47
N PRO A 378 13.92 3.21 -15.21
CA PRO A 378 14.01 2.70 -13.86
C PRO A 378 15.04 3.53 -13.09
N VAL A 379 14.57 4.21 -12.04
CA VAL A 379 15.43 5.02 -11.16
C VAL A 379 15.79 4.18 -9.95
N ALA A 380 17.08 4.00 -9.71
CA ALA A 380 17.59 3.31 -8.53
C ALA A 380 18.43 4.27 -7.68
N THR A 381 18.02 4.50 -6.44
CA THR A 381 18.63 5.46 -5.51
C THR A 381 19.20 4.75 -4.31
N ALA A 382 20.51 4.85 -4.11
CA ALA A 382 21.16 4.39 -2.89
C ALA A 382 20.85 5.35 -1.72
N VAL A 383 20.57 4.82 -0.56
CA VAL A 383 20.41 5.59 0.68
C VAL A 383 21.42 5.08 1.69
N GLY A 384 22.45 5.88 1.92
CA GLY A 384 23.59 5.46 2.73
C GLY A 384 24.34 4.28 2.10
N SER A 385 24.95 3.45 2.95
CA SER A 385 25.76 2.27 2.57
C SER A 385 25.08 0.94 2.89
N ALA A 386 23.76 0.95 3.09
CA ALA A 386 23.00 -0.22 3.53
C ALA A 386 21.79 -0.50 2.60
N ASN A 387 21.04 -1.56 2.92
CA ASN A 387 19.82 -1.88 2.20
C ASN A 387 18.77 -0.79 2.37
N ALA A 388 18.17 -0.37 1.26
CA ALA A 388 17.04 0.55 1.23
C ALA A 388 15.90 0.00 0.36
N ALA A 389 14.66 0.24 0.75
CA ALA A 389 13.51 -0.17 -0.04
C ALA A 389 12.35 0.80 0.14
N VAL A 390 11.65 1.10 -0.95
CA VAL A 390 10.34 1.75 -0.93
C VAL A 390 9.30 0.75 -0.43
N GLN A 391 8.45 1.20 0.48
CA GLN A 391 7.30 0.44 0.99
C GLN A 391 5.98 1.14 0.67
N GLY A 392 6.00 2.47 0.57
CA GLY A 392 4.84 3.29 0.25
C GLY A 392 5.20 4.39 -0.76
N LEU A 393 4.22 4.75 -1.57
CA LEU A 393 4.34 5.70 -2.67
C LEU A 393 3.12 6.60 -2.70
N ALA A 394 3.31 7.91 -2.90
CA ALA A 394 2.25 8.88 -3.12
C ALA A 394 2.68 9.92 -4.15
N ILE A 395 1.74 10.45 -4.91
CA ILE A 395 1.97 11.50 -5.90
C ILE A 395 1.37 12.80 -5.38
N GLN A 396 2.16 13.87 -5.35
CA GLN A 396 1.72 15.21 -4.99
C GLN A 396 0.89 15.84 -6.12
N SER A 397 0.14 16.89 -5.81
CA SER A 397 -0.69 17.59 -6.81
C SER A 397 0.14 18.27 -7.91
N ASP A 398 1.42 18.55 -7.66
CA ASP A 398 2.38 19.09 -8.63
C ASP A 398 3.08 17.99 -9.47
N GLY A 399 2.69 16.73 -9.29
CA GLY A 399 3.22 15.59 -10.01
C GLY A 399 4.47 14.96 -9.37
N LYS A 400 5.05 15.57 -8.34
CA LYS A 400 6.21 14.99 -7.65
C LYS A 400 5.85 13.70 -6.92
N ILE A 401 6.80 12.78 -6.91
CA ILE A 401 6.60 11.45 -6.34
C ILE A 401 7.29 11.41 -4.97
N VAL A 402 6.50 11.13 -3.94
CA VAL A 402 7.00 10.90 -2.58
C VAL A 402 6.99 9.41 -2.28
N VAL A 403 8.12 8.90 -1.85
CA VAL A 403 8.24 7.51 -1.41
C VAL A 403 8.65 7.45 0.06
N ALA A 404 8.16 6.46 0.76
CA ALA A 404 8.59 6.15 2.11
C ALA A 404 8.95 4.67 2.25
N GLY A 405 9.88 4.40 3.14
CA GLY A 405 10.35 3.05 3.40
C GLY A 405 11.44 3.04 4.46
N TYR A 406 12.46 2.26 4.23
CA TYR A 406 13.60 2.17 5.15
C TYR A 406 14.92 2.25 4.40
N GLY A 407 15.95 2.65 5.14
CA GLY A 407 17.33 2.72 4.67
C GLY A 407 18.29 2.98 5.82
N ASN A 408 19.55 3.19 5.51
CA ASN A 408 20.63 3.47 6.45
C ASN A 408 21.04 2.29 7.37
N SER A 409 22.07 2.57 8.18
CA SER A 409 22.52 1.68 9.25
C SER A 409 22.86 2.56 10.47
N PRO A 410 22.09 2.50 11.58
CA PRO A 410 20.91 1.66 11.80
C PRO A 410 19.74 2.00 10.88
N VAL A 411 18.84 1.04 10.69
CA VAL A 411 17.66 1.21 9.83
C VAL A 411 16.74 2.29 10.39
N THR A 412 16.39 3.26 9.54
CA THR A 412 15.53 4.40 9.88
C THR A 412 14.37 4.52 8.88
N PHE A 413 13.33 5.29 9.24
CA PHE A 413 12.38 5.79 8.24
C PHE A 413 13.15 6.62 7.22
N VAL A 414 12.92 6.34 5.95
CA VAL A 414 13.44 7.15 4.85
C VAL A 414 12.25 7.64 4.05
N VAL A 415 12.22 8.94 3.78
CA VAL A 415 11.31 9.57 2.82
C VAL A 415 12.16 10.22 1.74
N ALA A 416 11.83 9.96 0.48
CA ALA A 416 12.49 10.60 -0.65
C ALA A 416 11.44 11.22 -1.58
N ARG A 417 11.80 12.33 -2.22
CA ARG A 417 10.96 12.99 -3.22
C ARG A 417 11.67 13.07 -4.56
N TYR A 418 10.94 12.73 -5.63
CA TYR A 418 11.40 12.77 -7.00
C TYR A 418 10.59 13.78 -7.81
N GLN A 419 11.27 14.39 -8.78
CA GLN A 419 10.67 15.30 -9.76
C GLN A 419 10.13 14.53 -10.95
#